data_262edc4f595d5b427b7c61c7996b739b
#
_entry.id   262edc4f595d5b427b7c61c7996b739b
#
_cell.length_a   1.000
_cell.length_b   1.000
_cell.length_c   1.000
_cell.angle_alpha   90.00
_cell.angle_beta   90.00
_cell.angle_gamma   90.00
#
_symmetry.space_group_name_H-M   'P 1'
#
loop_
_entity.id
_entity.type
_entity.pdbx_description
1 polymer ?
#
loop_
_entity_poly.entity_id
_entity_poly.type
_entity_poly.pdbx_seq_one_letter_code
_entity_poly.pdbx_strand_id
1 'polypeptide(L)'
;HTAYRRQRQMCIRDRYAEADICRRRILLSYFGETATEDCGNCDVCKNPPQRFDGTVIVQKALSAIARTEQQIGTGVLIDILRGSYSAEVTGKGYQELKTFGAGREIPPRDWQDYLLQMLQLGYFEIAYNENNHLKITPSGSDILFGRTKAMLVVIHREEVSTSKGKKKKIVVTKELPLGLPGTESEDLFEALRGLRKQLADQEALPAYIVLSDKVLHLLCISRPTTIEEFGSISGIGEYKKKKYGKDFVNLIRQFV
;
A
#
# COMPACT_ATOMS: atom_id res chain seq x y z
N HIS A 1 -4.10 10.61 -22.02
CA HIS A 1 -5.28 10.98 -21.18
C HIS A 1 -6.05 9.78 -20.61
N THR A 2 -6.10 8.61 -21.27
CA THR A 2 -6.88 7.44 -20.83
C THR A 2 -6.23 6.65 -19.70
N ALA A 3 -4.90 6.53 -19.64
CA ALA A 3 -4.19 5.81 -18.58
C ALA A 3 -4.31 6.54 -17.23
N TYR A 4 -4.17 7.87 -17.24
CA TYR A 4 -4.32 8.71 -16.04
C TYR A 4 -5.74 8.69 -15.48
N ARG A 5 -6.75 8.63 -16.34
CA ARG A 5 -8.16 8.50 -15.94
C ARG A 5 -8.47 7.15 -15.31
N ARG A 6 -7.90 6.05 -15.84
CA ARG A 6 -8.04 4.70 -15.26
C ARG A 6 -7.36 4.58 -13.90
N GLN A 7 -6.17 5.13 -13.73
CA GLN A 7 -5.45 5.13 -12.47
C GLN A 7 -6.21 5.92 -11.39
N ARG A 8 -6.80 7.07 -11.76
CA ARG A 8 -7.63 7.89 -10.86
C ARG A 8 -8.90 7.14 -10.42
N GLN A 9 -9.56 6.43 -11.33
CA GLN A 9 -10.76 5.62 -11.03
C GLN A 9 -10.42 4.42 -10.13
N MET A 10 -9.26 3.79 -10.33
CA MET A 10 -8.78 2.69 -9.50
C MET A 10 -8.51 3.16 -8.08
N CYS A 11 -7.84 4.29 -7.89
CA CYS A 11 -7.62 4.88 -6.56
C CYS A 11 -8.92 5.24 -5.83
N ILE A 12 -9.95 5.69 -6.54
CA ILE A 12 -11.26 6.01 -5.95
C ILE A 12 -11.98 4.75 -5.49
N ARG A 13 -11.98 3.71 -6.32
CA ARG A 13 -12.61 2.42 -6.00
C ARG A 13 -11.94 1.76 -4.80
N ASP A 14 -10.61 1.70 -4.78
CA ASP A 14 -9.83 1.11 -3.70
C ASP A 14 -10.06 1.91 -2.40
N ARG A 15 -10.07 3.23 -2.50
CA ARG A 15 -10.38 4.11 -1.37
C ARG A 15 -11.80 3.89 -0.82
N TYR A 16 -12.78 3.65 -1.69
CA TYR A 16 -14.15 3.32 -1.27
C TYR A 16 -14.22 1.96 -0.57
N ALA A 17 -13.49 0.95 -1.07
CA ALA A 17 -13.52 -0.40 -0.54
C ALA A 17 -12.80 -0.52 0.82
N GLU A 18 -11.71 0.21 1.01
CA GLU A 18 -10.85 0.13 2.20
C GLU A 18 -11.19 1.16 3.29
N ALA A 19 -12.11 2.09 3.02
CA ALA A 19 -12.41 3.15 3.97
C ALA A 19 -13.22 2.66 5.18
N ASP A 20 -12.82 3.13 6.36
CA ASP A 20 -13.50 2.93 7.64
C ASP A 20 -14.59 3.98 7.93
N ILE A 21 -15.15 4.56 6.89
CA ILE A 21 -16.17 5.61 6.94
C ILE A 21 -17.40 5.12 6.20
N CYS A 22 -18.56 5.65 6.59
CA CYS A 22 -19.84 5.35 5.94
C CYS A 22 -19.74 5.42 4.41
N ARG A 23 -20.06 4.34 3.72
CA ARG A 23 -19.95 4.22 2.25
C ARG A 23 -20.72 5.32 1.53
N ARG A 24 -21.90 5.67 2.04
CA ARG A 24 -22.72 6.73 1.48
C ARG A 24 -22.05 8.11 1.60
N ARG A 25 -21.40 8.40 2.72
CA ARG A 25 -20.68 9.67 2.90
C ARG A 25 -19.52 9.81 1.92
N ILE A 26 -18.79 8.72 1.67
CA ILE A 26 -17.69 8.73 0.68
C ILE A 26 -18.22 9.03 -0.71
N LEU A 27 -19.32 8.39 -1.10
CA LEU A 27 -19.95 8.63 -2.41
C LEU A 27 -20.45 10.07 -2.54
N LEU A 28 -21.17 10.58 -1.55
CA LEU A 28 -21.68 11.95 -1.56
C LEU A 28 -20.55 12.97 -1.59
N SER A 29 -19.50 12.77 -0.79
CA SER A 29 -18.30 13.62 -0.83
C SER A 29 -17.63 13.63 -2.20
N TYR A 30 -17.62 12.49 -2.91
CA TYR A 30 -17.08 12.41 -4.27
C TYR A 30 -17.87 13.26 -5.26
N PHE A 31 -19.18 13.39 -5.07
CA PHE A 31 -20.07 14.25 -5.89
C PHE A 31 -20.16 15.69 -5.39
N GLY A 32 -19.37 16.06 -4.38
CA GLY A 32 -19.36 17.41 -3.82
C GLY A 32 -20.47 17.70 -2.81
N GLU A 33 -21.17 16.65 -2.36
CA GLU A 33 -22.19 16.78 -1.32
C GLU A 33 -21.61 16.44 0.06
N THR A 34 -21.91 17.25 1.06
CA THR A 34 -21.52 17.00 2.46
C THR A 34 -22.66 16.32 3.21
N ALA A 35 -22.52 15.02 3.50
CA ALA A 35 -23.42 14.33 4.41
C ALA A 35 -22.90 14.45 5.84
N THR A 36 -23.69 14.98 6.74
CA THR A 36 -23.38 15.14 8.17
C THR A 36 -23.58 13.85 8.95
N GLU A 37 -24.47 12.96 8.48
CA GLU A 37 -24.87 11.73 9.19
C GLU A 37 -24.47 10.46 8.43
N ASP A 38 -24.21 9.41 9.19
CA ASP A 38 -23.94 8.08 8.65
C ASP A 38 -25.25 7.40 8.21
N CYS A 39 -25.22 6.57 7.16
CA CYS A 39 -26.45 5.99 6.59
C CYS A 39 -27.12 4.90 7.43
N GLY A 40 -26.44 4.38 8.46
CA GLY A 40 -26.95 3.31 9.33
C GLY A 40 -27.08 1.92 8.68
N ASN A 41 -26.90 1.82 7.36
CA ASN A 41 -27.24 0.59 6.61
C ASN A 41 -26.07 -0.07 5.86
N CYS A 42 -24.93 0.60 5.65
CA CYS A 42 -23.78 0.01 5.00
C CYS A 42 -23.01 -0.94 5.96
N ASP A 43 -22.07 -1.68 5.41
CA ASP A 43 -21.17 -2.59 6.13
C ASP A 43 -20.46 -1.90 7.32
N VAL A 44 -19.90 -0.71 7.08
CA VAL A 44 -19.20 0.09 8.10
C VAL A 44 -20.16 0.60 9.18
N CYS A 45 -21.39 0.99 8.83
CA CYS A 45 -22.36 1.44 9.81
C CYS A 45 -22.92 0.29 10.67
N LYS A 46 -23.02 -0.93 10.11
CA LYS A 46 -23.46 -2.13 10.83
C LYS A 46 -22.37 -2.66 11.77
N ASN A 47 -21.11 -2.54 11.40
CA ASN A 47 -19.96 -2.93 12.19
C ASN A 47 -18.99 -1.75 12.32
N PRO A 48 -19.31 -0.73 13.13
CA PRO A 48 -18.50 0.48 13.21
C PRO A 48 -17.12 0.16 13.81
N PRO A 49 -16.04 0.64 13.16
CA PRO A 49 -14.71 0.48 13.70
C PRO A 49 -14.54 1.27 15.00
N GLN A 50 -13.61 0.85 15.83
CA GLN A 50 -13.28 1.58 17.05
C GLN A 50 -12.71 2.95 16.70
N ARG A 51 -13.28 4.01 17.26
CA ARG A 51 -12.86 5.40 17.07
C ARG A 51 -12.30 5.98 18.36
N PHE A 52 -11.36 6.90 18.21
CA PHE A 52 -10.77 7.65 19.32
C PHE A 52 -10.70 9.14 19.00
N ASP A 53 -10.53 9.97 20.03
CA ASP A 53 -10.33 11.41 19.85
C ASP A 53 -8.91 11.66 19.28
N GLY A 54 -8.85 11.82 17.95
CA GLY A 54 -7.64 12.10 17.20
C GLY A 54 -7.39 13.59 16.96
N THR A 55 -8.10 14.48 17.66
CA THR A 55 -8.03 15.93 17.43
C THR A 55 -6.61 16.47 17.43
N VAL A 56 -5.76 16.05 18.37
CA VAL A 56 -4.36 16.49 18.44
C VAL A 56 -3.56 16.03 17.22
N ILE A 57 -3.78 14.79 16.73
CA ILE A 57 -3.10 14.26 15.54
C ILE A 57 -3.48 15.08 14.31
N VAL A 58 -4.78 15.36 14.15
CA VAL A 58 -5.31 16.18 13.06
C VAL A 58 -4.76 17.61 13.14
N GLN A 59 -4.75 18.23 14.30
CA GLN A 59 -4.22 19.58 14.50
C GLN A 59 -2.73 19.65 14.17
N LYS A 60 -1.90 18.66 14.53
CA LYS A 60 -0.49 18.60 14.15
C LYS A 60 -0.31 18.62 12.62
N ALA A 61 -1.09 17.79 11.91
CA ALA A 61 -1.04 17.72 10.45
C ALA A 61 -1.53 19.02 9.79
N LEU A 62 -2.69 19.52 10.18
CA LEU A 62 -3.25 20.76 9.63
C LEU A 62 -2.39 21.99 9.94
N SER A 63 -1.79 22.06 11.15
CA SER A 63 -0.83 23.12 11.49
C SER A 63 0.40 23.10 10.59
N ALA A 64 0.92 21.92 10.24
CA ALA A 64 2.04 21.81 9.32
C ALA A 64 1.64 22.25 7.90
N ILE A 65 0.46 21.86 7.41
CA ILE A 65 -0.06 22.31 6.12
C ILE A 65 -0.24 23.84 6.09
N ALA A 66 -0.81 24.42 7.14
CA ALA A 66 -0.99 25.88 7.23
C ALA A 66 0.33 26.64 7.22
N ARG A 67 1.31 26.17 7.99
CA ARG A 67 2.63 26.81 8.11
C ARG A 67 3.51 26.70 6.87
N THR A 68 3.22 25.77 5.99
CA THR A 68 3.86 25.61 4.69
C THR A 68 3.08 26.29 3.56
N GLU A 69 2.20 27.23 3.93
CA GLU A 69 1.35 28.00 2.97
C GLU A 69 0.51 27.08 2.05
N GLN A 70 0.23 25.85 2.54
CA GLN A 70 -0.53 24.85 1.77
C GLN A 70 0.14 24.48 0.43
N GLN A 71 1.49 24.52 0.37
CA GLN A 71 2.28 24.25 -0.84
C GLN A 71 3.10 22.97 -0.73
N ILE A 72 2.61 21.98 0.02
CA ILE A 72 3.27 20.68 0.20
C ILE A 72 2.36 19.52 -0.16
N GLY A 73 2.98 18.42 -0.59
CA GLY A 73 2.31 17.13 -0.77
C GLY A 73 2.38 16.25 0.49
N THR A 74 1.66 15.11 0.46
CA THR A 74 1.57 14.19 1.60
C THR A 74 2.91 13.64 2.07
N GLY A 75 3.85 13.35 1.15
CA GLY A 75 5.19 12.85 1.49
C GLY A 75 5.98 13.85 2.33
N VAL A 76 6.05 15.10 1.88
CA VAL A 76 6.76 16.19 2.58
C VAL A 76 6.10 16.49 3.93
N LEU A 77 4.77 16.44 4.00
CA LEU A 77 4.04 16.60 5.26
C LEU A 77 4.45 15.54 6.29
N ILE A 78 4.57 14.27 5.88
CA ILE A 78 5.03 13.19 6.77
C ILE A 78 6.47 13.43 7.21
N ASP A 79 7.36 13.86 6.31
CA ASP A 79 8.75 14.18 6.62
C ASP A 79 8.84 15.31 7.66
N ILE A 80 8.07 16.39 7.51
CA ILE A 80 8.00 17.49 8.47
C ILE A 80 7.51 16.99 9.83
N LEU A 81 6.40 16.26 9.88
CA LEU A 81 5.80 15.77 11.12
C LEU A 81 6.73 14.82 11.87
N ARG A 82 7.48 14.02 11.15
CA ARG A 82 8.47 13.10 11.73
C ARG A 82 9.81 13.74 12.08
N GLY A 83 10.08 14.93 11.56
CA GLY A 83 11.38 15.59 11.71
C GLY A 83 12.46 14.90 10.87
N SER A 84 12.13 14.51 9.63
CA SER A 84 13.04 13.93 8.66
C SER A 84 13.70 15.02 7.81
N TYR A 85 15.02 14.98 7.68
CA TYR A 85 15.80 15.93 6.89
C TYR A 85 15.88 15.46 5.42
N SER A 86 14.74 15.45 4.72
CA SER A 86 14.74 15.21 3.28
C SER A 86 15.24 16.44 2.50
N ALA A 87 15.70 16.24 1.27
CA ALA A 87 16.21 17.33 0.43
C ALA A 87 15.17 18.45 0.23
N GLU A 88 13.90 18.10 0.15
CA GLU A 88 12.80 19.07 -0.01
C GLU A 88 12.53 19.84 1.28
N VAL A 89 12.58 19.18 2.43
CA VAL A 89 12.42 19.82 3.75
C VAL A 89 13.56 20.81 4.01
N THR A 90 14.81 20.41 3.78
CA THR A 90 15.98 21.26 4.01
C THR A 90 16.09 22.39 2.97
N GLY A 91 15.77 22.12 1.71
CA GLY A 91 15.83 23.11 0.64
C GLY A 91 14.83 24.26 0.79
N LYS A 92 13.69 24.01 1.46
CA LYS A 92 12.64 25.01 1.72
C LYS A 92 12.68 25.56 3.16
N GLY A 93 13.63 25.17 4.00
CA GLY A 93 13.76 25.64 5.37
C GLY A 93 12.68 25.14 6.33
N TYR A 94 11.97 24.04 5.98
CA TYR A 94 10.86 23.52 6.81
C TYR A 94 11.31 22.90 8.14
N GLN A 95 12.60 22.64 8.32
CA GLN A 95 13.17 22.19 9.60
C GLN A 95 13.05 23.24 10.71
N GLU A 96 12.83 24.52 10.38
CA GLU A 96 12.66 25.61 11.34
C GLU A 96 11.21 25.78 11.82
N LEU A 97 10.28 25.06 11.22
CA LEU A 97 8.87 25.13 11.60
C LEU A 97 8.65 24.53 13.00
N LYS A 98 7.80 25.15 13.80
CA LYS A 98 7.38 24.61 15.12
C LYS A 98 6.72 23.23 15.04
N THR A 99 6.25 22.85 13.85
CA THR A 99 5.64 21.55 13.57
C THR A 99 6.64 20.48 13.14
N PHE A 100 7.91 20.85 12.94
CA PHE A 100 8.96 19.90 12.60
C PHE A 100 9.20 18.91 13.74
N GLY A 101 8.98 17.63 13.47
CA GLY A 101 9.08 16.56 14.45
C GLY A 101 7.94 16.49 15.47
N ALA A 102 6.87 17.28 15.32
CA ALA A 102 5.74 17.30 16.25
C ALA A 102 4.94 15.98 16.27
N GLY A 103 5.11 15.11 15.30
CA GLY A 103 4.48 13.79 15.19
C GLY A 103 5.48 12.64 15.11
N ARG A 104 6.68 12.81 15.68
CA ARG A 104 7.77 11.84 15.63
C ARG A 104 7.43 10.51 16.30
N GLU A 105 6.53 10.52 17.27
CA GLU A 105 6.01 9.33 17.97
C GLU A 105 5.19 8.39 17.08
N ILE A 106 4.60 8.90 15.99
CA ILE A 106 3.75 8.13 15.08
C ILE A 106 4.61 7.60 13.93
N PRO A 107 4.57 6.28 13.63
CA PRO A 107 5.27 5.70 12.49
C PRO A 107 4.84 6.30 11.14
N PRO A 108 5.71 6.29 10.08
CA PRO A 108 5.35 6.87 8.78
C PRO A 108 4.11 6.23 8.14
N ARG A 109 3.95 4.91 8.32
CA ARG A 109 2.80 4.18 7.79
C ARG A 109 1.51 4.59 8.46
N ASP A 110 1.53 4.81 9.78
CA ASP A 110 0.35 5.24 10.52
C ASP A 110 0.00 6.68 10.17
N TRP A 111 0.99 7.54 9.91
CA TRP A 111 0.74 8.86 9.34
C TRP A 111 0.05 8.79 7.98
N GLN A 112 0.45 7.86 7.08
CA GLN A 112 -0.23 7.67 5.80
C GLN A 112 -1.70 7.30 5.99
N ASP A 113 -2.00 6.38 6.91
CA ASP A 113 -3.35 5.94 7.20
C ASP A 113 -4.19 7.06 7.85
N TYR A 114 -3.62 7.80 8.81
CA TYR A 114 -4.32 8.96 9.39
C TYR A 114 -4.56 10.08 8.37
N LEU A 115 -3.60 10.40 7.52
CA LEU A 115 -3.80 11.38 6.45
C LEU A 115 -4.87 10.93 5.46
N LEU A 116 -4.93 9.63 5.15
CA LEU A 116 -6.01 9.09 4.33
C LEU A 116 -7.38 9.26 5.00
N GLN A 117 -7.49 8.96 6.30
CA GLN A 117 -8.73 9.21 7.04
C GLN A 117 -9.11 10.69 7.06
N MET A 118 -8.15 11.60 7.29
CA MET A 118 -8.39 13.04 7.27
C MET A 118 -8.89 13.53 5.91
N LEU A 119 -8.32 13.02 4.81
CA LEU A 119 -8.75 13.32 3.45
C LEU A 119 -10.16 12.81 3.19
N GLN A 120 -10.50 11.59 3.66
CA GLN A 120 -11.84 11.00 3.53
C GLN A 120 -12.88 11.74 4.36
N LEU A 121 -12.49 12.26 5.54
CA LEU A 121 -13.34 13.07 6.41
C LEU A 121 -13.48 14.51 5.90
N GLY A 122 -12.74 14.87 4.86
CA GLY A 122 -12.81 16.19 4.24
C GLY A 122 -12.17 17.30 5.06
N TYR A 123 -11.13 16.99 5.89
CA TYR A 123 -10.41 18.02 6.65
C TYR A 123 -9.40 18.78 5.81
N PHE A 124 -8.91 18.17 4.75
CA PHE A 124 -8.15 18.80 3.68
C PHE A 124 -8.45 18.12 2.34
N GLU A 125 -8.08 18.75 1.25
CA GLU A 125 -8.20 18.24 -0.11
C GLU A 125 -6.86 18.27 -0.84
N ILE A 126 -6.73 17.52 -1.93
CA ILE A 126 -5.54 17.50 -2.78
C ILE A 126 -5.83 18.31 -4.04
N ALA A 127 -5.14 19.42 -4.22
CA ALA A 127 -5.20 20.24 -5.44
C ALA A 127 -4.34 19.59 -6.53
N TYR A 128 -4.93 18.69 -7.31
CA TYR A 128 -4.24 17.94 -8.38
C TYR A 128 -3.71 18.84 -9.50
N ASN A 129 -4.27 20.01 -9.70
CA ASN A 129 -3.83 21.04 -10.64
C ASN A 129 -2.68 21.90 -10.11
N GLU A 130 -2.37 21.81 -8.82
CA GLU A 130 -1.31 22.54 -8.12
C GLU A 130 -0.26 21.57 -7.53
N ASN A 131 0.35 20.73 -8.33
CA ASN A 131 1.38 19.78 -7.91
C ASN A 131 0.98 18.85 -6.75
N ASN A 132 -0.30 18.50 -6.64
CA ASN A 132 -0.85 17.70 -5.54
C ASN A 132 -0.70 18.36 -4.15
N HIS A 133 -0.72 19.68 -4.09
CA HIS A 133 -0.67 20.41 -2.84
C HIS A 133 -1.91 20.15 -1.98
N LEU A 134 -1.70 20.19 -0.67
CA LEU A 134 -2.75 19.96 0.31
C LEU A 134 -3.42 21.29 0.69
N LYS A 135 -4.73 21.38 0.55
CA LYS A 135 -5.52 22.57 0.90
C LYS A 135 -6.43 22.26 2.08
N ILE A 136 -6.43 23.13 3.08
CA ILE A 136 -7.29 22.98 4.26
C ILE A 136 -8.72 23.40 3.90
N THR A 137 -9.68 22.54 4.24
CA THR A 137 -11.09 22.83 4.06
C THR A 137 -11.68 23.65 5.23
N PRO A 138 -12.89 24.22 5.11
CA PRO A 138 -13.58 24.85 6.24
C PRO A 138 -13.72 23.93 7.46
N SER A 139 -14.08 22.64 7.25
CA SER A 139 -14.17 21.64 8.31
C SER A 139 -12.82 21.38 8.97
N GLY A 140 -11.73 21.34 8.20
CA GLY A 140 -10.37 21.24 8.74
C GLY A 140 -9.99 22.46 9.56
N SER A 141 -10.35 23.67 9.12
CA SER A 141 -10.13 24.89 9.88
C SER A 141 -10.82 24.86 11.24
N ASP A 142 -12.05 24.36 11.32
CA ASP A 142 -12.76 24.28 12.60
C ASP A 142 -12.06 23.36 13.62
N ILE A 143 -11.46 22.28 13.14
CA ILE A 143 -10.65 21.38 14.00
C ILE A 143 -9.33 22.04 14.37
N LEU A 144 -8.65 22.67 13.41
CA LEU A 144 -7.38 23.36 13.63
C LEU A 144 -7.49 24.40 14.75
N PHE A 145 -8.59 25.16 14.77
CA PHE A 145 -8.87 26.18 15.79
C PHE A 145 -9.61 25.63 17.02
N GLY A 146 -9.82 24.32 17.13
CA GLY A 146 -10.41 23.68 18.31
C GLY A 146 -11.92 23.89 18.45
N ARG A 147 -12.63 24.28 17.40
CA ARG A 147 -14.11 24.45 17.40
C ARG A 147 -14.84 23.12 17.37
N THR A 148 -14.22 22.12 16.72
CA THR A 148 -14.80 20.78 16.55
C THR A 148 -13.76 19.72 16.86
N LYS A 149 -14.19 18.58 17.42
CA LYS A 149 -13.32 17.41 17.66
C LYS A 149 -13.24 16.54 16.42
N ALA A 150 -12.08 15.90 16.24
CA ALA A 150 -11.85 14.94 15.18
C ALA A 150 -11.82 13.51 15.72
N MET A 151 -12.74 12.68 15.27
CA MET A 151 -12.76 11.25 15.60
C MET A 151 -12.05 10.47 14.49
N LEU A 152 -10.96 9.78 14.84
CA LEU A 152 -10.21 8.90 13.94
C LEU A 152 -10.43 7.44 14.33
N VAL A 153 -10.29 6.55 13.34
CA VAL A 153 -10.36 5.10 13.55
C VAL A 153 -9.02 4.58 14.06
N VAL A 154 -9.08 3.69 15.03
CA VAL A 154 -7.89 3.01 15.57
C VAL A 154 -7.28 2.12 14.48
N ILE A 155 -5.99 2.33 14.18
CA ILE A 155 -5.26 1.51 13.23
C ILE A 155 -4.88 0.19 13.93
N HIS A 156 -5.62 -0.88 13.64
CA HIS A 156 -5.26 -2.22 14.08
C HIS A 156 -4.31 -2.84 13.03
N ARG A 157 -3.03 -2.94 13.38
CA ARG A 157 -2.08 -3.72 12.61
C ARG A 157 -1.79 -5.01 13.34
N GLU A 158 -2.04 -6.14 12.70
CA GLU A 158 -1.38 -7.37 13.10
C GLU A 158 0.13 -7.12 12.98
N GLU A 159 0.84 -7.19 14.07
CA GLU A 159 2.30 -7.10 14.07
C GLU A 159 2.84 -8.30 13.28
N VAL A 160 3.06 -8.11 11.99
CA VAL A 160 3.96 -8.96 11.25
C VAL A 160 5.34 -8.66 11.82
N SER A 161 5.76 -9.46 12.77
CA SER A 161 7.07 -9.38 13.42
C SER A 161 8.18 -9.54 12.37
N THR A 162 8.57 -8.42 11.74
CA THR A 162 9.80 -8.35 10.99
C THR A 162 10.96 -8.24 11.97
N SER A 163 11.34 -9.34 12.59
CA SER A 163 12.60 -9.42 13.30
C SER A 163 13.74 -9.34 12.29
N LYS A 164 14.29 -8.13 12.10
CA LYS A 164 15.65 -7.98 11.59
C LYS A 164 16.61 -8.59 12.64
N GLY A 165 17.12 -9.74 12.35
CA GLY A 165 18.27 -10.23 13.09
C GLY A 165 18.23 -11.73 13.39
N LYS A 166 19.13 -12.47 12.72
CA LYS A 166 19.57 -13.86 12.94
C LYS A 166 18.62 -14.95 12.44
N LYS A 167 19.08 -15.63 11.40
CA LYS A 167 18.58 -16.91 10.89
C LYS A 167 18.33 -17.88 12.05
N LYS A 168 17.08 -17.99 12.50
CA LYS A 168 16.59 -19.16 13.24
C LYS A 168 15.51 -19.78 12.36
N LYS A 169 15.72 -21.06 12.03
CA LYS A 169 14.73 -21.91 11.38
C LYS A 169 13.40 -21.77 12.11
N ILE A 170 12.39 -21.20 11.43
CA ILE A 170 11.03 -21.20 11.94
C ILE A 170 10.32 -22.37 11.28
N VAL A 171 10.04 -23.37 12.10
CA VAL A 171 9.07 -24.41 11.78
C VAL A 171 7.71 -23.75 11.82
N VAL A 172 7.14 -23.49 10.63
CA VAL A 172 5.76 -23.00 10.51
C VAL A 172 4.85 -24.20 10.39
N THR A 173 4.32 -24.63 11.52
CA THR A 173 3.10 -25.44 11.56
C THR A 173 1.93 -24.47 11.43
N LYS A 174 1.39 -24.31 10.23
CA LYS A 174 0.04 -23.86 9.99
C LYS A 174 -0.62 -24.88 9.09
N GLU A 175 -1.53 -25.62 9.69
CA GLU A 175 -2.44 -26.52 9.00
C GLU A 175 -3.27 -25.71 7.98
N LEU A 176 -3.03 -25.97 6.70
CA LEU A 176 -3.98 -25.70 5.62
C LEU A 176 -4.72 -26.99 5.29
N PRO A 177 -6.00 -26.95 4.97
CA PRO A 177 -6.78 -28.15 4.73
C PRO A 177 -6.37 -28.85 3.44
N LEU A 178 -6.11 -30.12 3.63
CA LEU A 178 -6.11 -31.25 2.70
C LEU A 178 -5.65 -31.07 1.24
N GLY A 179 -4.55 -31.72 0.98
CA GLY A 179 -4.35 -32.47 -0.25
C GLY A 179 -3.45 -31.84 -1.28
N LEU A 180 -2.11 -31.94 -1.06
CA LEU A 180 -1.17 -32.13 -2.17
C LEU A 180 0.16 -32.65 -1.60
N PRO A 181 0.78 -33.71 -2.15
CA PRO A 181 2.12 -34.16 -1.79
C PRO A 181 3.14 -33.30 -2.55
N GLY A 182 4.01 -32.63 -1.81
CA GLY A 182 5.12 -31.91 -2.43
C GLY A 182 5.73 -30.90 -1.46
N THR A 183 6.63 -31.36 -0.61
CA THR A 183 7.64 -30.49 0.01
C THR A 183 8.37 -29.75 -1.11
N GLU A 184 8.35 -28.39 -1.06
CA GLU A 184 9.23 -27.59 -1.91
C GLU A 184 10.66 -28.09 -1.68
N SER A 185 11.29 -28.65 -2.70
CA SER A 185 12.70 -28.92 -2.61
C SER A 185 13.42 -27.59 -2.79
N GLU A 186 14.10 -27.12 -1.76
CA GLU A 186 14.91 -25.89 -1.82
C GLU A 186 15.85 -25.94 -3.03
N ASP A 187 16.32 -27.11 -3.37
CA ASP A 187 17.21 -27.36 -4.51
C ASP A 187 16.56 -27.03 -5.87
N LEU A 188 15.29 -27.40 -6.09
CA LEU A 188 14.58 -27.05 -7.31
C LEU A 188 14.30 -25.54 -7.42
N PHE A 189 13.94 -24.91 -6.31
CA PHE A 189 13.70 -23.47 -6.31
C PHE A 189 14.97 -22.67 -6.64
N GLU A 190 16.12 -23.04 -6.05
CA GLU A 190 17.39 -22.39 -6.34
C GLU A 190 17.84 -22.65 -7.80
N ALA A 191 17.62 -23.85 -8.33
CA ALA A 191 17.91 -24.17 -9.72
C ALA A 191 17.04 -23.34 -10.69
N LEU A 192 15.73 -23.21 -10.42
CA LEU A 192 14.81 -22.37 -11.22
C LEU A 192 15.19 -20.89 -11.13
N ARG A 193 15.62 -20.42 -9.95
CA ARG A 193 16.09 -19.05 -9.74
C ARG A 193 17.38 -18.77 -10.51
N GLY A 194 18.30 -19.73 -10.54
CA GLY A 194 19.55 -19.69 -11.32
C GLY A 194 19.26 -19.58 -12.82
N LEU A 195 18.40 -20.47 -13.35
CA LEU A 195 18.00 -20.46 -14.76
C LEU A 195 17.33 -19.12 -15.13
N ARG A 196 16.41 -18.64 -14.30
CA ARG A 196 15.77 -17.34 -14.51
C ARG A 196 16.79 -16.20 -14.61
N LYS A 197 17.80 -16.20 -13.74
CA LYS A 197 18.86 -15.18 -13.77
C LYS A 197 19.65 -15.26 -15.07
N GLN A 198 20.05 -16.47 -15.50
CA GLN A 198 20.78 -16.65 -16.76
C GLN A 198 20.00 -16.12 -17.98
N LEU A 199 18.70 -16.46 -18.06
CA LEU A 199 17.83 -15.98 -19.16
C LEU A 199 17.62 -14.45 -19.09
N ALA A 200 17.53 -13.88 -17.91
CA ALA A 200 17.39 -12.44 -17.72
C ALA A 200 18.70 -11.68 -18.15
N ASP A 201 19.85 -12.21 -17.76
CA ASP A 201 21.16 -11.63 -18.12
C ASP A 201 21.42 -11.72 -19.64
N GLN A 202 21.02 -12.82 -20.31
CA GLN A 202 21.11 -12.96 -21.77
C GLN A 202 20.27 -11.91 -22.54
N GLU A 203 19.15 -11.52 -21.98
CA GLU A 203 18.23 -10.55 -22.60
C GLU A 203 18.41 -9.13 -22.08
N ALA A 204 19.35 -8.89 -21.19
CA ALA A 204 19.55 -7.62 -20.49
C ALA A 204 18.24 -7.09 -19.81
N LEU A 205 17.44 -8.01 -19.25
CA LEU A 205 16.17 -7.73 -18.59
C LEU A 205 16.25 -8.03 -17.09
N PRO A 206 15.48 -7.32 -16.24
CA PRO A 206 15.33 -7.68 -14.85
C PRO A 206 14.71 -9.07 -14.67
N ALA A 207 15.23 -9.88 -13.75
CA ALA A 207 14.84 -11.28 -13.56
C ALA A 207 13.31 -11.48 -13.33
N TYR A 208 12.64 -10.54 -12.66
CA TYR A 208 11.20 -10.60 -12.39
C TYR A 208 10.33 -10.46 -13.66
N ILE A 209 10.88 -9.90 -14.75
CA ILE A 209 10.18 -9.80 -16.04
C ILE A 209 10.11 -11.18 -16.70
N VAL A 210 11.13 -12.00 -16.57
CA VAL A 210 11.12 -13.38 -17.08
C VAL A 210 10.05 -14.16 -16.34
N LEU A 211 10.20 -14.37 -15.03
CA LEU A 211 9.19 -14.98 -14.16
C LEU A 211 9.26 -14.35 -12.76
N SER A 212 8.11 -14.11 -12.12
CA SER A 212 8.07 -13.63 -10.73
C SER A 212 8.39 -14.76 -9.73
N ASP A 213 8.82 -14.41 -8.50
CA ASP A 213 9.09 -15.39 -7.45
C ASP A 213 7.85 -16.23 -7.14
N LYS A 214 6.65 -15.64 -7.17
CA LYS A 214 5.38 -16.34 -6.99
C LYS A 214 5.19 -17.46 -8.03
N VAL A 215 5.57 -17.22 -9.27
CA VAL A 215 5.48 -18.24 -10.34
C VAL A 215 6.52 -19.33 -10.11
N LEU A 216 7.74 -19.00 -9.66
CA LEU A 216 8.75 -20.02 -9.32
C LEU A 216 8.27 -20.95 -8.20
N HIS A 217 7.64 -20.42 -7.14
CA HIS A 217 7.04 -21.25 -6.09
C HIS A 217 5.93 -22.17 -6.65
N LEU A 218 5.06 -21.66 -7.53
CA LEU A 218 4.04 -22.49 -8.19
C LEU A 218 4.66 -23.59 -9.05
N LEU A 219 5.78 -23.33 -9.73
CA LEU A 219 6.53 -24.33 -10.50
C LEU A 219 7.14 -25.42 -9.60
N CYS A 220 7.63 -25.07 -8.42
CA CYS A 220 8.15 -26.03 -7.44
C CYS A 220 7.06 -26.96 -6.90
N ILE A 221 5.84 -26.45 -6.73
CA ILE A 221 4.69 -27.21 -6.22
C ILE A 221 4.11 -28.10 -7.34
N SER A 222 3.85 -27.52 -8.52
CA SER A 222 3.14 -28.20 -9.61
C SER A 222 4.04 -29.12 -10.44
N ARG A 223 5.36 -28.87 -10.47
CA ARG A 223 6.38 -29.62 -11.23
C ARG A 223 5.93 -30.01 -12.65
N PRO A 224 5.60 -29.02 -13.51
CA PRO A 224 5.11 -29.32 -14.84
C PRO A 224 6.17 -30.06 -15.67
N THR A 225 5.77 -31.17 -16.28
CA THR A 225 6.62 -32.00 -17.15
C THR A 225 6.37 -31.72 -18.63
N THR A 226 5.30 -31.00 -18.96
CA THR A 226 4.94 -30.62 -20.34
C THR A 226 4.83 -29.08 -20.47
N ILE A 227 4.98 -28.59 -21.72
CA ILE A 227 4.86 -27.16 -22.02
C ILE A 227 3.42 -26.67 -21.80
N GLU A 228 2.44 -27.54 -22.00
CA GLU A 228 1.02 -27.26 -21.76
C GLU A 228 0.75 -27.02 -20.28
N GLU A 229 1.24 -27.91 -19.42
CA GLU A 229 1.15 -27.78 -17.95
C GLU A 229 1.87 -26.52 -17.46
N PHE A 230 3.06 -26.23 -17.99
CA PHE A 230 3.78 -24.99 -17.68
C PHE A 230 2.94 -23.75 -18.02
N GLY A 231 2.30 -23.74 -19.19
CA GLY A 231 1.44 -22.65 -19.64
C GLY A 231 0.14 -22.48 -18.84
N SER A 232 -0.33 -23.51 -18.14
CA SER A 232 -1.55 -23.46 -17.32
C SER A 232 -1.34 -22.74 -15.99
N ILE A 233 -0.09 -22.48 -15.59
CA ILE A 233 0.24 -21.84 -14.32
C ILE A 233 -0.10 -20.34 -14.37
N SER A 234 -0.82 -19.88 -13.34
CA SER A 234 -1.19 -18.47 -13.21
C SER A 234 0.03 -17.55 -13.20
N GLY A 235 0.08 -16.60 -14.12
CA GLY A 235 1.21 -15.67 -14.31
C GLY A 235 2.14 -16.03 -15.47
N ILE A 236 1.87 -17.13 -16.19
CA ILE A 236 2.57 -17.52 -17.42
C ILE A 236 1.63 -17.30 -18.61
N GLY A 237 1.89 -16.25 -19.39
CA GLY A 237 1.16 -15.98 -20.62
C GLY A 237 1.76 -16.71 -21.84
N GLU A 238 1.04 -16.76 -22.95
CA GLU A 238 1.45 -17.45 -24.19
C GLU A 238 2.85 -17.05 -24.68
N TYR A 239 3.23 -15.80 -24.53
CA TYR A 239 4.57 -15.33 -24.87
C TYR A 239 5.66 -16.02 -24.05
N LYS A 240 5.49 -16.06 -22.73
CA LYS A 240 6.46 -16.67 -21.80
C LYS A 240 6.49 -18.19 -21.96
N LYS A 241 5.34 -18.81 -22.21
CA LYS A 241 5.21 -20.23 -22.51
C LYS A 241 6.06 -20.62 -23.75
N LYS A 242 5.91 -19.90 -24.85
CA LYS A 242 6.67 -20.16 -26.08
C LYS A 242 8.16 -19.88 -25.92
N LYS A 243 8.52 -18.81 -25.23
CA LYS A 243 9.89 -18.35 -25.15
C LYS A 243 10.75 -19.10 -24.13
N TYR A 244 10.23 -19.33 -22.94
CA TYR A 244 10.97 -19.90 -21.80
C TYR A 244 10.50 -21.29 -21.39
N GLY A 245 9.34 -21.74 -21.85
CA GLY A 245 8.72 -22.99 -21.40
C GLY A 245 9.60 -24.21 -21.56
N LYS A 246 10.37 -24.32 -22.67
CA LYS A 246 11.27 -25.45 -22.92
C LYS A 246 12.38 -25.54 -21.87
N ASP A 247 13.00 -24.42 -21.53
CA ASP A 247 14.14 -24.38 -20.62
C ASP A 247 13.72 -24.71 -19.18
N PHE A 248 12.61 -24.12 -18.73
CA PHE A 248 12.09 -24.40 -17.39
C PHE A 248 11.57 -25.83 -17.24
N VAL A 249 10.83 -26.37 -18.23
CA VAL A 249 10.33 -27.75 -18.20
C VAL A 249 11.49 -28.76 -18.24
N ASN A 250 12.52 -28.52 -19.06
CA ASN A 250 13.69 -29.38 -19.10
C ASN A 250 14.45 -29.41 -17.77
N LEU A 251 14.57 -28.25 -17.10
CA LEU A 251 15.17 -28.20 -15.78
C LEU A 251 14.33 -28.95 -14.74
N ILE A 252 13.02 -28.74 -14.72
CA ILE A 252 12.11 -29.40 -13.75
C ILE A 252 12.15 -30.92 -13.91
N ARG A 253 12.22 -31.44 -15.14
CA ARG A 253 12.33 -32.89 -15.42
C ARG A 253 13.57 -33.54 -14.80
N GLN A 254 14.62 -32.78 -14.48
CA GLN A 254 15.82 -33.31 -13.81
C GLN A 254 15.61 -33.53 -12.29
N PHE A 255 14.52 -32.98 -11.76
CA PHE A 255 14.17 -33.05 -10.33
C PHE A 255 12.89 -33.88 -10.06
N VAL A 256 12.32 -34.48 -11.10
CA VAL A 256 11.17 -35.39 -11.04
C VAL A 256 11.65 -36.82 -11.28
#